data_9d1e4b25c205820391b9c7d43b6417d5
#
_entry.id   9d1e4b25c205820391b9c7d43b6417d5
#
_cell.length_a   1.000
_cell.length_b   1.000
_cell.length_c   1.000
_cell.angle_alpha   90.00
_cell.angle_beta   90.00
_cell.angle_gamma   90.00
#
_symmetry.space_group_name_H-M   'P 1'
#
loop_
_entity.id
_entity.type
_entity.pdbx_description
1 polymer ?
#
loop_
_entity_poly.entity_id
_entity_poly.type
_entity_poly.pdbx_seq_one_letter_code
_entity_poly.pdbx_strand_id
1 'polypeptide(L)'
;SEMCIRDRYYMAPEEDIDLAIRLNKTVKSNIGLLIEVKSTTNKGEMISNDNLNRKALQELLLYYLKERISKKNNDIKYLIATNIHEFFIFDAHEFERKFYQNKQLCHEFQDFIDGRKTSNKTDFFYNEIASIYIEEAKDDLEYTYFNLQSYLPLLDKTDNNTSRKLIELYKIFSDTHLLKLSFQNDSNSLNRGFYTELLHIIGIEERKENNKAVIVRKEIERRDEASLMENTINQLDAEDCLRHVNASLYGNNYEEQLFNIAMELCITWINRILFLKLLEAQMLKYHNGDVAYKFLSTEKIRDYDDLNMLFFQVLARDMNHRTQSIMHDFAYVPYLNSSLFEVTDLESKTIKINSLSQRTELPVLTNSVLQSKKRNLQVNTLPTLQYLFAFLDAYNFASEGSEEVQDKAKTLINASVLGLIFEKINGHKDGSVFTPGHITMFMCREAITKTILQKFNKRYGWNCTTRTDLYNRIDNIVEANELINNLHICDPAV
;
A
#
# COMPACT_ATOMS: atom_id res chain seq x y z
N SER A 1 14.49 -13.04 12.93
CA SER A 1 13.92 -14.34 12.76
C SER A 1 13.38 -14.56 11.33
N GLU A 2 13.89 -15.34 10.78
CA GLU A 2 13.98 -16.38 9.84
C GLU A 2 12.65 -16.78 9.25
N MET A 3 12.27 -16.05 8.24
CA MET A 3 11.36 -16.66 7.32
C MET A 3 12.15 -17.29 6.21
N CYS A 4 12.53 -18.51 6.46
CA CYS A 4 13.15 -19.32 5.46
C CYS A 4 12.15 -19.46 4.31
N ILE A 5 12.48 -18.93 3.14
CA ILE A 5 11.76 -19.19 1.88
C ILE A 5 11.47 -20.69 1.76
N ARG A 6 12.40 -21.55 2.22
CA ARG A 6 12.24 -23.00 2.33
C ARG A 6 10.98 -23.49 3.02
N ASP A 7 10.48 -22.77 4.01
CA ASP A 7 9.31 -23.22 4.75
C ASP A 7 8.01 -23.03 3.99
N ARG A 8 8.01 -22.16 2.96
CA ARG A 8 6.82 -21.81 2.18
C ARG A 8 6.88 -22.25 0.72
N TYR A 9 8.07 -22.39 0.17
CA TYR A 9 8.29 -22.64 -1.26
C TYR A 9 9.18 -23.85 -1.47
N TYR A 10 8.92 -24.56 -2.58
CA TYR A 10 9.82 -25.63 -3.01
C TYR A 10 11.00 -25.01 -3.74
N MET A 11 12.21 -25.35 -3.29
CA MET A 11 13.47 -24.89 -3.84
C MET A 11 14.35 -26.10 -4.14
N ALA A 12 14.72 -26.27 -5.39
CA ALA A 12 15.62 -27.35 -5.79
C ALA A 12 16.34 -27.00 -7.11
N PRO A 13 17.49 -27.59 -7.39
CA PRO A 13 18.02 -27.70 -8.76
C PRO A 13 17.01 -28.45 -9.63
N GLU A 14 16.81 -28.00 -10.84
CA GLU A 14 15.89 -28.63 -11.78
C GLU A 14 16.52 -28.78 -13.16
N GLU A 15 16.64 -30.03 -13.63
CA GLU A 15 17.26 -30.37 -14.92
C GLU A 15 18.63 -29.67 -15.03
N ASP A 16 18.71 -28.67 -15.92
CA ASP A 16 19.93 -27.90 -16.17
C ASP A 16 20.01 -26.59 -15.36
N ILE A 17 19.00 -26.28 -14.52
CA ILE A 17 18.91 -25.03 -13.74
C ILE A 17 19.56 -25.22 -12.37
N ASP A 18 20.52 -24.37 -12.02
CA ASP A 18 21.23 -24.46 -10.75
C ASP A 18 20.29 -24.34 -9.53
N LEU A 19 19.32 -23.41 -9.59
CA LEU A 19 18.31 -23.28 -8.54
C LEU A 19 17.02 -22.69 -9.10
N ALA A 20 15.89 -23.38 -8.85
CA ALA A 20 14.56 -22.90 -9.15
C ALA A 20 13.73 -22.74 -7.87
N ILE A 21 12.96 -21.66 -7.77
CA ILE A 21 11.99 -21.44 -6.70
C ILE A 21 10.58 -21.51 -7.29
N ARG A 22 9.77 -22.42 -6.76
CA ARG A 22 8.40 -22.63 -7.19
C ARG A 22 7.43 -21.77 -6.38
N LEU A 23 6.27 -21.49 -6.93
CA LEU A 23 5.27 -20.60 -6.33
C LEU A 23 4.58 -21.13 -5.06
N ASN A 24 4.77 -22.43 -4.77
CA ASN A 24 4.31 -23.03 -3.51
C ASN A 24 5.17 -24.27 -3.15
N LYS A 25 4.83 -24.95 -2.02
CA LYS A 25 5.57 -26.11 -1.51
C LYS A 25 5.52 -27.37 -2.38
N THR A 26 4.76 -27.40 -3.44
CA THR A 26 4.58 -28.62 -4.23
C THR A 26 5.51 -28.65 -5.43
N VAL A 27 6.13 -29.80 -5.69
CA VAL A 27 6.99 -30.06 -6.86
C VAL A 27 6.25 -29.83 -8.19
N LYS A 28 4.92 -29.88 -8.19
CA LYS A 28 4.09 -29.70 -9.38
C LYS A 28 3.72 -28.24 -9.67
N SER A 29 4.04 -27.31 -8.75
CA SER A 29 3.74 -25.88 -8.99
C SER A 29 4.69 -25.28 -9.99
N ASN A 30 4.25 -24.22 -10.68
CA ASN A 30 5.06 -23.50 -11.63
C ASN A 30 6.29 -22.84 -10.97
N ILE A 31 7.38 -22.76 -11.73
CA ILE A 31 8.57 -22.02 -11.32
C ILE A 31 8.26 -20.52 -11.40
N GLY A 32 8.54 -19.81 -10.31
CA GLY A 32 8.40 -18.34 -10.23
C GLY A 32 9.72 -17.60 -10.35
N LEU A 33 10.85 -18.25 -10.01
CA LEU A 33 12.18 -17.64 -10.05
C LEU A 33 13.22 -18.65 -10.57
N LEU A 34 14.03 -18.19 -11.51
CA LEU A 34 15.18 -18.93 -12.08
C LEU A 34 16.47 -18.29 -11.59
N ILE A 35 17.39 -19.09 -11.08
CA ILE A 35 18.69 -18.62 -10.60
C ILE A 35 19.79 -19.44 -11.24
N GLU A 36 20.72 -18.74 -11.87
CA GLU A 36 21.95 -19.31 -12.42
C GLU A 36 23.14 -18.84 -11.58
N VAL A 37 23.97 -19.78 -11.14
CA VAL A 37 25.11 -19.53 -10.25
C VAL A 37 26.42 -19.83 -10.95
N LYS A 38 27.29 -18.86 -11.00
CA LYS A 38 28.64 -19.03 -11.56
C LYS A 38 29.71 -19.03 -10.48
N SER A 39 30.80 -19.75 -10.72
CA SER A 39 31.93 -19.75 -9.80
C SER A 39 32.54 -18.36 -9.67
N THR A 40 32.89 -17.98 -8.44
CA THR A 40 33.58 -16.72 -8.13
C THR A 40 34.99 -16.64 -8.79
N THR A 41 35.57 -17.78 -9.13
CA THR A 41 36.91 -17.87 -9.77
C THR A 41 36.83 -17.79 -11.28
N ASN A 42 35.73 -18.21 -11.91
CA ASN A 42 35.56 -18.17 -13.38
C ASN A 42 34.83 -16.89 -13.82
N LYS A 43 35.56 -15.79 -13.86
CA LYS A 43 35.02 -14.49 -14.29
C LYS A 43 34.58 -14.45 -15.76
N GLY A 44 35.00 -15.42 -16.59
CA GLY A 44 34.67 -15.47 -18.01
C GLY A 44 33.20 -15.87 -18.27
N GLU A 45 32.57 -16.61 -17.38
CA GLU A 45 31.19 -17.10 -17.54
C GLU A 45 30.16 -16.20 -16.90
N MET A 46 30.56 -15.41 -15.87
CA MET A 46 29.66 -14.49 -15.20
C MET A 46 29.52 -13.19 -15.97
N ILE A 47 28.31 -12.68 -16.07
CA ILE A 47 28.02 -11.36 -16.66
C ILE A 47 28.62 -10.21 -15.83
N SER A 48 28.89 -9.10 -16.49
CA SER A 48 29.34 -7.85 -15.86
C SER A 48 28.60 -6.67 -16.46
N ASN A 49 28.64 -5.50 -15.78
CA ASN A 49 28.01 -4.30 -16.30
C ASN A 49 28.55 -3.89 -17.70
N ASP A 50 29.80 -4.23 -18.00
CA ASP A 50 30.42 -3.95 -19.31
C ASP A 50 30.10 -5.02 -20.35
N ASN A 51 29.70 -6.22 -19.93
CA ASN A 51 29.40 -7.30 -20.84
C ASN A 51 28.36 -8.27 -20.29
N LEU A 52 27.14 -8.15 -20.79
CA LEU A 52 26.01 -9.02 -20.46
C LEU A 52 26.03 -10.31 -21.30
N ASN A 53 26.65 -10.31 -22.49
CA ASN A 53 26.65 -11.46 -23.39
C ASN A 53 27.69 -12.50 -22.95
N ARG A 54 27.37 -13.18 -21.85
CA ARG A 54 28.17 -14.26 -21.30
C ARG A 54 27.29 -15.46 -20.97
N LYS A 55 27.94 -16.59 -20.73
CA LYS A 55 27.31 -17.90 -20.51
C LYS A 55 26.16 -17.86 -19.49
N ALA A 56 26.29 -17.13 -18.37
CA ALA A 56 25.25 -17.03 -17.37
C ALA A 56 23.93 -16.46 -17.93
N LEU A 57 23.96 -15.44 -18.79
CA LEU A 57 22.75 -14.89 -19.39
C LEU A 57 22.22 -15.78 -20.53
N GLN A 58 23.10 -16.43 -21.26
CA GLN A 58 22.74 -17.36 -22.34
C GLN A 58 22.01 -18.60 -21.77
N GLU A 59 22.43 -19.10 -20.60
CA GLU A 59 21.77 -20.19 -19.88
C GLU A 59 20.41 -19.75 -19.33
N LEU A 60 20.35 -18.59 -18.70
CA LEU A 60 19.05 -18.03 -18.23
C LEU A 60 18.07 -17.86 -19.38
N LEU A 61 18.53 -17.43 -20.56
CA LEU A 61 17.68 -17.32 -21.74
C LEU A 61 17.16 -18.68 -22.21
N LEU A 62 18.01 -19.70 -22.24
CA LEU A 62 17.61 -21.06 -22.58
C LEU A 62 16.53 -21.58 -21.60
N TYR A 63 16.77 -21.43 -20.32
CA TYR A 63 15.82 -21.88 -19.29
C TYR A 63 14.48 -21.14 -19.36
N TYR A 64 14.53 -19.83 -19.58
CA TYR A 64 13.35 -19.02 -19.75
C TYR A 64 12.51 -19.48 -20.96
N LEU A 65 13.14 -19.71 -22.11
CA LEU A 65 12.45 -20.17 -23.31
C LEU A 65 11.91 -21.61 -23.15
N LYS A 66 12.66 -22.51 -22.49
CA LYS A 66 12.16 -23.85 -22.14
C LYS A 66 10.90 -23.77 -21.27
N GLU A 67 10.92 -22.97 -20.22
CA GLU A 67 9.77 -22.79 -19.34
C GLU A 67 8.59 -22.15 -20.09
N ARG A 68 8.83 -21.07 -20.83
CA ARG A 68 7.79 -20.29 -21.52
C ARG A 68 7.15 -21.02 -22.70
N ILE A 69 7.96 -21.66 -23.55
CA ILE A 69 7.51 -22.29 -24.81
C ILE A 69 7.15 -23.75 -24.57
N SER A 70 8.10 -24.55 -24.04
CA SER A 70 7.90 -26.00 -23.91
C SER A 70 6.97 -26.37 -22.76
N LYS A 71 7.13 -25.73 -21.58
CA LYS A 71 6.29 -26.03 -20.39
C LYS A 71 5.09 -25.08 -20.25
N LYS A 72 4.95 -24.07 -21.10
CA LYS A 72 3.87 -23.04 -21.07
C LYS A 72 3.73 -22.36 -19.72
N ASN A 73 4.83 -22.16 -19.01
CA ASN A 73 4.87 -21.50 -17.71
C ASN A 73 4.89 -19.98 -17.89
N ASN A 74 3.79 -19.32 -17.50
CA ASN A 74 3.62 -17.86 -17.56
C ASN A 74 3.91 -17.18 -16.23
N ASP A 75 4.33 -17.93 -15.21
CA ASP A 75 4.40 -17.45 -13.83
C ASP A 75 5.79 -17.03 -13.40
N ILE A 76 6.78 -17.08 -14.27
CA ILE A 76 8.13 -16.60 -13.97
C ILE A 76 8.08 -15.10 -13.66
N LYS A 77 8.67 -14.68 -12.54
CA LYS A 77 8.68 -13.31 -12.06
C LYS A 77 10.02 -12.62 -12.28
N TYR A 78 11.09 -13.31 -11.91
CA TYR A 78 12.46 -12.82 -12.07
C TYR A 78 13.41 -13.92 -12.51
N LEU A 79 14.52 -13.49 -13.12
CA LEU A 79 15.67 -14.33 -13.45
C LEU A 79 16.89 -13.70 -12.78
N ILE A 80 17.74 -14.50 -12.15
CA ILE A 80 18.93 -14.04 -11.43
C ILE A 80 20.17 -14.75 -11.93
N ALA A 81 21.18 -13.97 -12.32
CA ALA A 81 22.54 -14.47 -12.46
C ALA A 81 23.37 -14.02 -11.27
N THR A 82 24.12 -14.91 -10.65
CA THR A 82 24.93 -14.60 -9.48
C THR A 82 26.21 -15.43 -9.42
N ASN A 83 27.25 -14.83 -8.77
CA ASN A 83 28.45 -15.54 -8.33
C ASN A 83 28.58 -15.49 -6.79
N ILE A 84 27.44 -15.39 -6.06
CA ILE A 84 27.35 -15.22 -4.61
C ILE A 84 27.67 -13.78 -4.18
N HIS A 85 28.61 -13.11 -4.80
CA HIS A 85 29.00 -11.72 -4.46
C HIS A 85 28.23 -10.69 -5.28
N GLU A 86 28.05 -10.97 -6.54
CA GLU A 86 27.38 -10.09 -7.51
C GLU A 86 26.05 -10.70 -7.92
N PHE A 87 25.03 -9.85 -8.00
CA PHE A 87 23.69 -10.23 -8.37
C PHE A 87 23.18 -9.34 -9.50
N PHE A 88 22.75 -9.98 -10.57
CA PHE A 88 22.04 -9.37 -11.68
C PHE A 88 20.63 -9.95 -11.71
N ILE A 89 19.65 -9.11 -11.44
CA ILE A 89 18.24 -9.49 -11.34
C ILE A 89 17.49 -8.88 -12.50
N PHE A 90 16.92 -9.73 -13.35
CA PHE A 90 16.12 -9.34 -14.50
C PHE A 90 14.66 -9.59 -14.22
N ASP A 91 13.79 -8.62 -14.52
CA ASP A 91 12.36 -8.83 -14.52
C ASP A 91 11.98 -9.75 -15.67
N ALA A 92 11.14 -10.77 -15.42
CA ALA A 92 10.69 -11.68 -16.49
C ALA A 92 9.92 -10.95 -17.59
N HIS A 93 9.35 -9.77 -17.31
CA HIS A 93 8.71 -8.93 -18.31
C HIS A 93 9.71 -8.38 -19.34
N GLU A 94 10.96 -8.10 -18.93
CA GLU A 94 12.02 -7.71 -19.86
C GLU A 94 12.39 -8.86 -20.79
N PHE A 95 12.49 -10.09 -20.27
CA PHE A 95 12.71 -11.28 -21.09
C PHE A 95 11.52 -11.55 -22.02
N GLU A 96 10.29 -11.33 -21.57
CA GLU A 96 9.10 -11.40 -22.41
C GLU A 96 9.20 -10.42 -23.58
N ARG A 97 9.48 -9.15 -23.27
CA ARG A 97 9.54 -8.04 -24.24
C ARG A 97 10.69 -8.21 -25.25
N LYS A 98 11.89 -8.57 -24.78
CA LYS A 98 13.09 -8.59 -25.61
C LYS A 98 13.30 -9.91 -26.34
N PHE A 99 12.93 -11.04 -25.73
CA PHE A 99 13.24 -12.36 -26.25
C PHE A 99 11.99 -13.16 -26.68
N TYR A 100 10.97 -13.31 -25.82
CA TYR A 100 9.83 -14.14 -26.18
C TYR A 100 8.94 -13.51 -27.26
N GLN A 101 8.80 -12.19 -27.31
CA GLN A 101 8.07 -11.51 -28.39
C GLN A 101 8.82 -11.50 -29.71
N ASN A 102 10.10 -11.84 -29.72
CA ASN A 102 10.89 -12.04 -30.95
C ASN A 102 10.54 -13.39 -31.61
N LYS A 103 9.70 -13.35 -32.64
CA LYS A 103 9.19 -14.53 -33.33
C LYS A 103 10.31 -15.35 -33.97
N GLN A 104 11.38 -14.69 -34.43
CA GLN A 104 12.52 -15.38 -35.06
C GLN A 104 13.29 -16.19 -34.02
N LEU A 105 13.60 -15.60 -32.86
CA LEU A 105 14.23 -16.31 -31.75
C LEU A 105 13.39 -17.52 -31.30
N CYS A 106 12.09 -17.35 -31.14
CA CYS A 106 11.19 -18.45 -30.75
C CYS A 106 11.16 -19.57 -31.78
N HIS A 107 11.19 -19.24 -33.07
CA HIS A 107 11.27 -20.24 -34.14
C HIS A 107 12.62 -20.97 -34.12
N GLU A 108 13.74 -20.25 -33.97
CA GLU A 108 15.09 -20.87 -33.89
C GLU A 108 15.25 -21.73 -32.64
N PHE A 109 14.69 -21.32 -31.51
CA PHE A 109 14.61 -22.13 -30.29
C PHE A 109 13.82 -23.42 -30.53
N GLN A 110 12.65 -23.31 -31.19
CA GLN A 110 11.83 -24.50 -31.49
C GLN A 110 12.56 -25.45 -32.43
N ASP A 111 13.26 -24.95 -33.47
CA ASP A 111 14.09 -25.77 -34.38
C ASP A 111 15.26 -26.44 -33.65
N PHE A 112 15.83 -25.75 -32.65
CA PHE A 112 16.86 -26.32 -31.79
C PHE A 112 16.32 -27.47 -30.94
N ILE A 113 15.18 -27.28 -30.25
CA ILE A 113 14.56 -28.33 -29.42
C ILE A 113 14.10 -29.51 -30.24
N ASP A 114 13.57 -29.29 -31.44
CA ASP A 114 13.09 -30.34 -32.36
C ASP A 114 14.24 -31.07 -33.10
N GLY A 115 15.50 -30.68 -32.84
CA GLY A 115 16.66 -31.28 -33.48
C GLY A 115 16.81 -30.96 -34.98
N ARG A 116 16.17 -29.87 -35.44
CA ARG A 116 16.27 -29.42 -36.85
C ARG A 116 17.49 -28.55 -37.13
N LYS A 117 18.25 -28.18 -36.11
CA LYS A 117 19.53 -27.46 -36.23
C LYS A 117 20.71 -28.45 -36.39
N THR A 118 21.87 -27.95 -36.76
CA THR A 118 23.12 -28.74 -36.98
C THR A 118 23.63 -29.42 -35.73
N SER A 119 23.22 -28.96 -34.54
CA SER A 119 23.55 -29.56 -33.25
C SER A 119 22.42 -29.32 -32.26
N ASN A 120 22.20 -30.30 -31.38
CA ASN A 120 21.26 -30.22 -30.25
C ASN A 120 21.98 -30.04 -28.89
N LYS A 121 23.29 -29.77 -28.91
CA LYS A 121 24.05 -29.48 -27.70
C LYS A 121 23.78 -28.06 -27.23
N THR A 122 23.73 -27.86 -25.92
CA THR A 122 23.47 -26.54 -25.30
C THR A 122 24.50 -25.48 -25.71
N ASP A 123 25.77 -25.86 -25.91
CA ASP A 123 26.81 -24.96 -26.40
C ASP A 123 26.48 -24.34 -27.78
N PHE A 124 25.79 -25.10 -28.65
CA PHE A 124 25.33 -24.56 -29.92
C PHE A 124 24.28 -23.48 -29.71
N PHE A 125 23.31 -23.71 -28.81
CA PHE A 125 22.31 -22.69 -28.50
C PHE A 125 22.96 -21.43 -27.93
N TYR A 126 23.92 -21.58 -27.01
CA TYR A 126 24.61 -20.44 -26.40
C TYR A 126 25.35 -19.59 -27.41
N ASN A 127 26.16 -20.23 -28.23
CA ASN A 127 27.10 -19.54 -29.13
C ASN A 127 26.43 -19.05 -30.42
N GLU A 128 25.53 -19.84 -30.99
CA GLU A 128 24.99 -19.60 -32.34
C GLU A 128 23.59 -19.00 -32.34
N ILE A 129 22.86 -19.04 -31.19
CA ILE A 129 21.53 -18.49 -31.10
C ILE A 129 21.50 -17.39 -30.01
N ALA A 130 21.65 -17.77 -28.76
CA ALA A 130 21.45 -16.84 -27.63
C ALA A 130 22.38 -15.62 -27.71
N SER A 131 23.66 -15.83 -28.07
CA SER A 131 24.63 -14.75 -28.12
C SER A 131 24.25 -13.63 -29.09
N ILE A 132 23.63 -13.96 -30.22
CA ILE A 132 23.19 -12.98 -31.23
C ILE A 132 22.10 -12.08 -30.66
N TYR A 133 21.04 -12.68 -30.12
CA TYR A 133 19.90 -11.94 -29.61
C TYR A 133 20.20 -11.17 -28.30
N ILE A 134 21.12 -11.67 -27.48
CA ILE A 134 21.61 -10.95 -26.31
C ILE A 134 22.43 -9.73 -26.74
N GLU A 135 23.29 -9.89 -27.77
CA GLU A 135 24.09 -8.78 -28.29
C GLU A 135 23.22 -7.65 -28.85
N GLU A 136 22.13 -8.00 -29.54
CA GLU A 136 21.14 -7.02 -30.03
C GLU A 136 20.34 -6.31 -28.90
N ALA A 137 20.09 -7.01 -27.79
CA ALA A 137 19.27 -6.51 -26.71
C ALA A 137 20.05 -5.83 -25.57
N LYS A 138 21.37 -6.05 -25.45
CA LYS A 138 22.18 -5.72 -24.27
C LYS A 138 22.10 -4.26 -23.82
N ASP A 139 22.03 -3.32 -24.77
CA ASP A 139 22.05 -1.88 -24.47
C ASP A 139 20.69 -1.38 -23.93
N ASP A 140 19.62 -2.13 -24.18
CA ASP A 140 18.25 -1.80 -23.77
C ASP A 140 17.68 -2.77 -22.74
N LEU A 141 18.46 -3.75 -22.27
CA LEU A 141 18.00 -4.74 -21.30
C LEU A 141 18.11 -4.17 -19.88
N GLU A 142 16.97 -3.98 -19.23
CA GLU A 142 16.93 -3.45 -17.86
C GLU A 142 17.19 -4.55 -16.83
N TYR A 143 18.03 -4.25 -15.83
CA TYR A 143 18.33 -5.13 -14.71
C TYR A 143 18.69 -4.38 -13.44
N THR A 144 18.53 -5.04 -12.30
CA THR A 144 19.03 -4.55 -11.02
C THR A 144 20.35 -5.22 -10.69
N TYR A 145 21.40 -4.42 -10.47
CA TYR A 145 22.72 -4.91 -10.07
C TYR A 145 23.06 -4.48 -8.65
N PHE A 146 23.64 -5.39 -7.89
CA PHE A 146 24.31 -5.03 -6.63
C PHE A 146 25.43 -6.02 -6.30
N ASN A 147 26.40 -5.54 -5.50
CA ASN A 147 27.48 -6.36 -4.98
C ASN A 147 27.30 -6.55 -3.47
N LEU A 148 27.07 -7.79 -3.04
CA LEU A 148 26.83 -8.14 -1.65
C LEU A 148 28.01 -7.82 -0.74
N GLN A 149 29.26 -7.88 -1.25
CA GLN A 149 30.46 -7.55 -0.47
C GLN A 149 30.44 -6.10 0.05
N SER A 150 29.81 -5.18 -0.66
CA SER A 150 29.69 -3.78 -0.23
C SER A 150 28.80 -3.61 1.02
N TYR A 151 27.93 -4.59 1.31
CA TYR A 151 27.03 -4.59 2.46
C TYR A 151 27.60 -5.30 3.69
N LEU A 152 28.64 -6.16 3.53
CA LEU A 152 29.23 -6.88 4.67
C LEU A 152 29.72 -5.96 5.78
N PRO A 153 30.42 -4.82 5.50
CA PRO A 153 30.87 -3.90 6.55
C PRO A 153 29.73 -3.19 7.29
N LEU A 154 28.49 -3.26 6.77
CA LEU A 154 27.31 -2.63 7.33
C LEU A 154 26.63 -3.54 8.37
N LEU A 155 26.88 -4.84 8.35
CA LEU A 155 26.22 -5.81 9.24
C LEU A 155 26.56 -5.59 10.73
N ASP A 156 27.75 -5.05 11.01
CA ASP A 156 28.23 -4.81 12.38
C ASP A 156 27.87 -3.40 12.91
N LYS A 157 27.21 -2.55 12.10
CA LYS A 157 26.85 -1.18 12.44
C LYS A 157 25.37 -1.08 12.78
N THR A 158 25.03 -0.34 13.84
CA THR A 158 23.64 -0.20 14.33
C THR A 158 23.06 1.21 14.12
N ASP A 159 23.66 2.03 13.26
CA ASP A 159 23.12 3.36 12.98
C ASP A 159 21.96 3.34 11.97
N ASN A 160 21.12 4.39 11.99
CA ASN A 160 19.90 4.48 11.17
C ASN A 160 20.17 4.46 9.64
N ASN A 161 21.29 5.04 9.18
CA ASN A 161 21.62 5.06 7.75
C ASN A 161 22.05 3.68 7.25
N THR A 162 22.79 2.94 8.07
CA THR A 162 23.19 1.55 7.81
C THR A 162 21.99 0.64 7.79
N SER A 163 21.06 0.83 8.74
CA SER A 163 19.81 0.07 8.80
C SER A 163 18.98 0.25 7.53
N ARG A 164 18.89 1.45 6.96
CA ARG A 164 18.17 1.70 5.70
C ARG A 164 18.76 0.91 4.52
N LYS A 165 20.07 0.93 4.35
CA LYS A 165 20.74 0.18 3.27
C LYS A 165 20.54 -1.34 3.41
N LEU A 166 20.59 -1.86 4.62
CA LEU A 166 20.31 -3.27 4.87
C LEU A 166 18.84 -3.62 4.61
N ILE A 167 17.91 -2.71 4.91
CA ILE A 167 16.47 -2.88 4.61
C ILE A 167 16.25 -3.01 3.09
N GLU A 168 16.90 -2.18 2.27
CA GLU A 168 16.84 -2.27 0.81
C GLU A 168 17.29 -3.64 0.30
N LEU A 169 18.41 -4.14 0.86
CA LEU A 169 18.90 -5.48 0.52
C LEU A 169 17.92 -6.59 0.92
N TYR A 170 17.36 -6.53 2.14
CA TYR A 170 16.35 -7.48 2.60
C TYR A 170 15.08 -7.47 1.73
N LYS A 171 14.68 -6.30 1.23
CA LYS A 171 13.52 -6.17 0.35
C LYS A 171 13.75 -6.85 -0.99
N ILE A 172 14.90 -6.65 -1.62
CA ILE A 172 15.25 -7.27 -2.89
C ILE A 172 15.16 -8.79 -2.78
N PHE A 173 15.60 -9.38 -1.65
CA PHE A 173 15.55 -10.82 -1.41
C PHE A 173 14.28 -11.31 -0.72
N SER A 174 13.29 -10.46 -0.50
CA SER A 174 12.03 -10.92 0.08
C SER A 174 11.25 -11.79 -0.91
N ASP A 175 10.50 -12.76 -0.40
CA ASP A 175 9.59 -13.59 -1.19
C ASP A 175 8.50 -12.76 -1.87
N THR A 176 8.03 -11.71 -1.20
CA THR A 176 7.05 -10.76 -1.74
C THR A 176 7.59 -10.02 -2.97
N HIS A 177 8.87 -9.64 -2.98
CA HIS A 177 9.49 -9.01 -4.15
C HIS A 177 9.80 -10.04 -5.23
N LEU A 178 10.58 -11.08 -4.89
CA LEU A 178 11.10 -12.04 -5.88
C LEU A 178 10.02 -12.88 -6.56
N LEU A 179 8.91 -13.15 -5.90
CA LEU A 179 7.78 -13.88 -6.48
C LEU A 179 6.62 -12.97 -6.90
N LYS A 180 6.81 -11.64 -6.81
CA LYS A 180 5.76 -10.63 -7.06
C LYS A 180 4.43 -11.06 -6.40
N LEU A 181 4.56 -11.58 -5.19
CA LEU A 181 3.37 -11.95 -4.44
C LEU A 181 2.57 -10.68 -4.22
N SER A 182 1.27 -10.75 -4.45
CA SER A 182 0.39 -9.73 -3.94
C SER A 182 0.69 -9.63 -2.45
N PHE A 183 1.11 -8.46 -1.99
CA PHE A 183 1.28 -8.23 -0.56
C PHE A 183 0.03 -8.75 0.13
N GLN A 184 0.16 -9.43 1.27
CA GLN A 184 -1.00 -9.73 2.13
C GLN A 184 -1.76 -8.43 2.47
N ASN A 185 -1.13 -7.30 2.24
CA ASN A 185 -1.61 -5.93 2.24
C ASN A 185 -1.64 -5.38 0.81
N ASP A 186 -2.25 -6.09 -0.13
CA ASP A 186 -2.54 -5.51 -1.44
C ASP A 186 -3.39 -4.25 -1.22
N SER A 187 -2.81 -3.09 -1.53
CA SER A 187 -3.48 -1.80 -1.45
C SER A 187 -4.75 -1.73 -2.31
N ASN A 188 -4.96 -2.73 -3.15
CA ASN A 188 -6.14 -2.88 -4.00
C ASN A 188 -7.12 -3.94 -3.48
N SER A 189 -6.85 -4.61 -2.36
CA SER A 189 -7.76 -5.58 -1.76
C SER A 189 -8.37 -5.05 -0.47
N LEU A 190 -9.70 -5.15 -0.38
CA LEU A 190 -10.44 -4.80 0.83
C LEU A 190 -10.06 -5.75 1.96
N ASN A 191 -9.52 -5.23 3.05
CA ASN A 191 -9.31 -6.02 4.27
C ASN A 191 -10.66 -6.35 4.90
N ARG A 192 -11.13 -7.58 4.72
CA ARG A 192 -12.45 -8.01 5.20
C ARG A 192 -12.58 -7.95 6.72
N GLY A 193 -11.52 -8.28 7.46
CA GLY A 193 -11.54 -8.20 8.92
C GLY A 193 -11.74 -6.77 9.41
N PHE A 194 -10.95 -5.85 8.90
CA PHE A 194 -11.08 -4.42 9.20
C PHE A 194 -12.46 -3.89 8.82
N TYR A 195 -12.93 -4.19 7.60
CA TYR A 195 -14.21 -3.74 7.11
C TYR A 195 -15.38 -4.24 7.95
N THR A 196 -15.41 -5.54 8.28
CA THR A 196 -16.49 -6.15 9.08
C THR A 196 -16.54 -5.55 10.50
N GLU A 197 -15.37 -5.35 11.13
CA GLU A 197 -15.30 -4.78 12.47
C GLU A 197 -15.66 -3.29 12.48
N LEU A 198 -15.27 -2.54 11.45
CA LEU A 198 -15.69 -1.15 11.30
C LEU A 198 -17.21 -1.04 11.12
N LEU A 199 -17.83 -1.87 10.28
CA LEU A 199 -19.30 -1.92 10.13
C LEU A 199 -20.00 -2.25 11.46
N HIS A 200 -19.41 -3.15 12.26
CA HIS A 200 -19.95 -3.49 13.59
C HIS A 200 -19.91 -2.30 14.53
N ILE A 201 -18.80 -1.55 14.58
CA ILE A 201 -18.64 -0.35 15.42
C ILE A 201 -19.62 0.75 14.98
N ILE A 202 -19.79 0.93 13.66
CA ILE A 202 -20.78 1.86 13.13
C ILE A 202 -22.20 1.39 13.47
N GLY A 203 -22.50 0.10 13.49
CA GLY A 203 -23.83 -0.46 13.75
C GLY A 203 -24.64 -0.81 12.50
N ILE A 204 -23.97 -1.04 11.38
CA ILE A 204 -24.56 -1.37 10.08
C ILE A 204 -24.11 -2.75 9.61
N GLU A 205 -24.73 -3.27 8.55
CA GLU A 205 -24.33 -4.52 7.92
C GLU A 205 -24.41 -4.44 6.39
N GLU A 206 -23.61 -5.25 5.72
CA GLU A 206 -23.68 -5.43 4.26
C GLU A 206 -24.63 -6.61 3.95
N ARG A 207 -25.67 -6.35 3.17
CA ARG A 207 -26.64 -7.34 2.71
C ARG A 207 -26.61 -7.43 1.19
N LYS A 208 -26.81 -8.63 0.65
CA LYS A 208 -26.98 -8.81 -0.80
C LYS A 208 -28.45 -8.66 -1.19
N GLU A 209 -28.74 -7.67 -2.00
CA GLU A 209 -30.05 -7.44 -2.62
C GLU A 209 -29.88 -7.41 -4.14
N ASN A 210 -30.65 -8.24 -4.86
CA ASN A 210 -30.60 -8.33 -6.34
C ASN A 210 -29.16 -8.45 -6.91
N ASN A 211 -28.31 -9.27 -6.29
CA ASN A 211 -26.89 -9.44 -6.62
C ASN A 211 -25.99 -8.22 -6.38
N LYS A 212 -26.49 -7.15 -5.77
CA LYS A 212 -25.70 -6.00 -5.34
C LYS A 212 -25.50 -6.06 -3.82
N ALA A 213 -24.32 -5.65 -3.37
CA ALA A 213 -24.06 -5.44 -1.94
C ALA A 213 -24.61 -4.07 -1.55
N VAL A 214 -25.51 -4.04 -0.56
CA VAL A 214 -26.13 -2.81 -0.05
C VAL A 214 -25.85 -2.71 1.45
N ILE A 215 -25.56 -1.51 1.92
CA ILE A 215 -25.39 -1.22 3.34
C ILE A 215 -26.77 -0.92 3.94
N VAL A 216 -27.10 -1.62 5.00
CA VAL A 216 -28.40 -1.52 5.65
C VAL A 216 -28.26 -1.43 7.17
N ARG A 217 -29.28 -0.89 7.83
CA ARG A 217 -29.44 -0.95 9.28
C ARG A 217 -29.63 -2.42 9.71
N LYS A 218 -29.04 -2.81 10.82
CA LYS A 218 -29.22 -4.17 11.36
C LYS A 218 -30.68 -4.43 11.71
N GLU A 219 -31.06 -5.71 11.69
CA GLU A 219 -32.37 -6.14 12.20
C GLU A 219 -32.52 -5.79 13.69
N ILE A 220 -33.74 -5.53 14.14
CA ILE A 220 -34.05 -4.99 15.48
C ILE A 220 -33.35 -5.77 16.60
N GLU A 221 -33.38 -7.12 16.52
CA GLU A 221 -32.79 -8.00 17.52
C GLU A 221 -31.25 -7.96 17.57
N ARG A 222 -30.61 -7.40 16.55
CA ARG A 222 -29.14 -7.30 16.42
C ARG A 222 -28.64 -5.87 16.53
N ARG A 223 -29.53 -4.89 16.78
CA ARG A 223 -29.15 -3.51 17.04
C ARG A 223 -28.54 -3.37 18.42
N ASP A 224 -27.53 -2.53 18.53
CA ASP A 224 -26.85 -2.22 19.79
C ASP A 224 -26.88 -0.71 19.98
N GLU A 225 -27.48 -0.28 21.08
CA GLU A 225 -27.64 1.15 21.40
C GLU A 225 -26.31 1.89 21.55
N ALA A 226 -25.23 1.17 21.87
CA ALA A 226 -23.89 1.72 21.97
C ALA A 226 -23.26 1.97 20.59
N SER A 227 -23.74 1.33 19.51
CA SER A 227 -23.21 1.58 18.17
C SER A 227 -23.37 3.03 17.73
N LEU A 228 -22.47 3.53 16.87
CA LEU A 228 -22.56 4.92 16.40
C LEU A 228 -23.92 5.20 15.74
N MET A 229 -24.43 4.26 14.95
CA MET A 229 -25.70 4.42 14.21
C MET A 229 -26.90 4.56 15.16
N GLU A 230 -27.06 3.60 16.08
CA GLU A 230 -28.22 3.61 16.98
C GLU A 230 -28.15 4.78 17.96
N ASN A 231 -26.94 5.10 18.46
CA ASN A 231 -26.74 6.28 19.30
C ASN A 231 -27.11 7.56 18.55
N THR A 232 -26.66 7.70 17.27
CA THR A 232 -27.01 8.86 16.44
C THR A 232 -28.51 8.95 16.19
N ILE A 233 -29.17 7.84 15.85
CA ILE A 233 -30.63 7.81 15.63
C ILE A 233 -31.37 8.23 16.90
N ASN A 234 -30.97 7.69 18.05
CA ASN A 234 -31.60 8.04 19.34
C ASN A 234 -31.47 9.52 19.67
N GLN A 235 -30.31 10.15 19.39
CA GLN A 235 -30.14 11.58 19.63
C GLN A 235 -30.94 12.42 18.62
N LEU A 236 -30.95 12.08 17.34
CA LEU A 236 -31.73 12.75 16.31
C LEU A 236 -33.23 12.74 16.61
N ASP A 237 -33.74 11.61 17.11
CA ASP A 237 -35.15 11.44 17.51
C ASP A 237 -35.46 12.22 18.78
N ALA A 238 -34.61 12.11 19.80
CA ALA A 238 -34.79 12.80 21.09
C ALA A 238 -34.79 14.33 20.96
N GLU A 239 -34.00 14.88 20.04
CA GLU A 239 -33.90 16.34 19.79
C GLU A 239 -34.86 16.82 18.69
N ASP A 240 -35.69 15.90 18.10
CA ASP A 240 -36.65 16.20 17.01
C ASP A 240 -35.97 16.90 15.80
N CYS A 241 -34.76 16.47 15.46
CA CYS A 241 -33.90 17.14 14.49
C CYS A 241 -34.45 17.13 13.05
N LEU A 242 -35.37 16.19 12.71
CA LEU A 242 -35.96 16.11 11.37
C LEU A 242 -36.72 17.36 10.96
N ARG A 243 -37.19 18.15 11.93
CA ARG A 243 -37.90 19.44 11.68
C ARG A 243 -36.98 20.52 11.09
N HIS A 244 -35.67 20.40 11.29
CA HIS A 244 -34.69 21.40 10.88
C HIS A 244 -34.07 21.13 9.50
N VAL A 245 -34.39 20.00 8.92
CA VAL A 245 -33.89 19.56 7.59
C VAL A 245 -35.05 19.27 6.64
N ASN A 246 -34.75 19.25 5.34
CA ASN A 246 -35.71 18.77 4.36
C ASN A 246 -35.73 17.24 4.37
N ALA A 247 -36.45 16.65 5.34
CA ALA A 247 -36.43 15.21 5.59
C ALA A 247 -36.88 14.36 4.38
N SER A 248 -37.70 14.93 3.47
CA SER A 248 -38.14 14.20 2.27
C SER A 248 -37.02 13.86 1.30
N LEU A 249 -35.85 14.51 1.41
CA LEU A 249 -34.66 14.16 0.64
C LEU A 249 -33.97 12.87 1.15
N TYR A 250 -34.29 12.46 2.36
CA TYR A 250 -33.64 11.35 3.06
C TYR A 250 -34.49 10.07 3.08
N GLY A 251 -35.72 10.09 2.56
CA GLY A 251 -36.54 8.88 2.49
C GLY A 251 -38.04 9.16 2.50
N ASN A 252 -38.82 8.10 2.33
CA ASN A 252 -40.27 8.18 2.17
C ASN A 252 -41.02 8.08 3.51
N ASN A 253 -40.37 7.62 4.57
CA ASN A 253 -40.96 7.48 5.90
C ASN A 253 -39.97 7.89 6.98
N TYR A 254 -40.47 8.10 8.21
CA TYR A 254 -39.71 8.61 9.33
C TYR A 254 -38.46 7.78 9.68
N GLU A 255 -38.60 6.46 9.72
CA GLU A 255 -37.50 5.52 10.03
C GLU A 255 -36.38 5.58 8.97
N GLU A 256 -36.76 5.62 7.69
CA GLU A 256 -35.82 5.75 6.58
C GLU A 256 -35.10 7.09 6.60
N GLN A 257 -35.81 8.17 6.91
CA GLN A 257 -35.25 9.51 7.05
C GLN A 257 -34.23 9.58 8.18
N LEU A 258 -34.57 9.07 9.37
CA LEU A 258 -33.66 9.00 10.51
C LEU A 258 -32.41 8.19 10.17
N PHE A 259 -32.59 7.00 9.57
CA PHE A 259 -31.47 6.15 9.18
C PHE A 259 -30.52 6.84 8.18
N ASN A 260 -31.05 7.46 7.14
CA ASN A 260 -30.23 8.08 6.11
C ASN A 260 -29.50 9.33 6.60
N ILE A 261 -30.13 10.14 7.47
CA ILE A 261 -29.48 11.27 8.11
C ILE A 261 -28.38 10.79 9.06
N ALA A 262 -28.67 9.80 9.91
CA ALA A 262 -27.70 9.22 10.81
C ALA A 262 -26.51 8.58 10.04
N MET A 263 -26.79 7.93 8.91
CA MET A 263 -25.76 7.35 8.06
C MET A 263 -24.80 8.42 7.50
N GLU A 264 -25.32 9.54 6.99
CA GLU A 264 -24.50 10.64 6.47
C GLU A 264 -23.63 11.26 7.57
N LEU A 265 -24.17 11.45 8.77
CA LEU A 265 -23.43 11.93 9.93
C LEU A 265 -22.33 10.94 10.36
N CYS A 266 -22.67 9.65 10.53
CA CYS A 266 -21.71 8.61 10.92
C CYS A 266 -20.58 8.49 9.91
N ILE A 267 -20.89 8.50 8.60
CA ILE A 267 -19.87 8.47 7.53
C ILE A 267 -18.96 9.69 7.64
N THR A 268 -19.51 10.88 7.83
CA THR A 268 -18.72 12.12 7.97
C THR A 268 -17.75 12.01 9.14
N TRP A 269 -18.20 11.56 10.30
CA TRP A 269 -17.35 11.45 11.50
C TRP A 269 -16.29 10.35 11.36
N ILE A 270 -16.66 9.19 10.82
CA ILE A 270 -15.70 8.09 10.56
C ILE A 270 -14.65 8.53 9.54
N ASN A 271 -15.03 9.24 8.47
CA ASN A 271 -14.07 9.77 7.50
C ASN A 271 -13.05 10.69 8.17
N ARG A 272 -13.48 11.59 9.04
CA ARG A 272 -12.58 12.45 9.82
C ARG A 272 -11.62 11.65 10.68
N ILE A 273 -12.13 10.68 11.44
CA ILE A 273 -11.31 9.85 12.35
C ILE A 273 -10.29 9.01 11.57
N LEU A 274 -10.69 8.38 10.48
CA LEU A 274 -9.79 7.56 9.66
C LEU A 274 -8.72 8.41 8.97
N PHE A 275 -9.08 9.60 8.48
CA PHE A 275 -8.11 10.55 7.95
C PHE A 275 -7.12 10.98 9.04
N LEU A 276 -7.59 11.29 10.24
CA LEU A 276 -6.73 11.67 11.36
C LEU A 276 -5.81 10.52 11.77
N LYS A 277 -6.24 9.28 11.64
CA LYS A 277 -5.38 8.13 11.91
C LYS A 277 -4.25 7.99 10.91
N LEU A 278 -4.49 8.31 9.63
CA LEU A 278 -3.43 8.39 8.62
C LEU A 278 -2.47 9.56 8.91
N LEU A 279 -2.99 10.71 9.29
CA LEU A 279 -2.19 11.88 9.66
C LEU A 279 -1.30 11.59 10.88
N GLU A 280 -1.86 11.00 11.93
CA GLU A 280 -1.13 10.58 13.13
C GLU A 280 0.02 9.63 12.75
N ALA A 281 -0.26 8.62 11.93
CA ALA A 281 0.77 7.69 11.46
C ALA A 281 1.88 8.40 10.69
N GLN A 282 1.55 9.39 9.87
CA GLN A 282 2.52 10.19 9.15
C GLN A 282 3.37 11.06 10.08
N MET A 283 2.76 11.67 11.10
CA MET A 283 3.47 12.46 12.11
C MET A 283 4.43 11.60 12.94
N LEU A 284 3.97 10.44 13.40
CA LEU A 284 4.82 9.48 14.11
C LEU A 284 6.03 9.08 13.25
N LYS A 285 5.83 8.88 11.95
CA LYS A 285 6.91 8.57 11.02
C LYS A 285 7.93 9.72 10.91
N TYR A 286 7.49 10.95 10.76
CA TYR A 286 8.37 12.12 10.69
C TYR A 286 9.18 12.34 11.97
N HIS A 287 8.62 11.95 13.11
CA HIS A 287 9.25 12.07 14.42
C HIS A 287 9.86 10.75 14.92
N ASN A 288 10.28 9.85 14.02
CA ASN A 288 10.97 8.59 14.32
C ASN A 288 10.24 7.65 15.29
N GLY A 289 8.91 7.68 15.28
CA GLY A 289 8.06 6.86 16.15
C GLY A 289 7.84 7.43 17.55
N ASP A 290 8.16 8.70 17.79
CA ASP A 290 7.95 9.32 19.10
C ASP A 290 6.45 9.38 19.44
N VAL A 291 6.07 8.65 20.48
CA VAL A 291 4.68 8.49 20.96
C VAL A 291 4.08 9.82 21.45
N ALA A 292 4.90 10.83 21.77
CA ALA A 292 4.42 12.15 22.16
C ALA A 292 3.55 12.81 21.06
N TYR A 293 3.79 12.45 19.79
CA TYR A 293 3.01 12.93 18.64
C TYR A 293 1.72 12.15 18.38
N LYS A 294 1.43 11.13 19.18
CA LYS A 294 0.16 10.41 19.12
C LYS A 294 -0.94 11.27 19.74
N PHE A 295 -2.01 11.54 18.99
CA PHE A 295 -3.13 12.38 19.46
C PHE A 295 -4.48 11.67 19.46
N LEU A 296 -4.66 10.59 18.68
CA LEU A 296 -5.87 9.76 18.71
C LEU A 296 -5.69 8.62 19.73
N SER A 297 -5.75 8.96 21.00
CA SER A 297 -5.69 7.99 22.09
C SER A 297 -6.72 8.35 23.17
N THR A 298 -7.16 7.34 23.93
CA THR A 298 -8.10 7.53 25.05
C THR A 298 -7.55 8.38 26.20
N GLU A 299 -6.24 8.59 26.23
CA GLU A 299 -5.61 9.50 27.20
C GLU A 299 -5.83 10.97 26.86
N LYS A 300 -5.85 11.31 25.55
CA LYS A 300 -6.00 12.68 25.04
C LYS A 300 -7.42 12.99 24.60
N ILE A 301 -8.15 12.00 24.11
CA ILE A 301 -9.53 12.09 23.64
C ILE A 301 -10.35 11.12 24.48
N ARG A 302 -10.92 11.61 25.57
CA ARG A 302 -11.63 10.83 26.58
C ARG A 302 -13.07 10.53 26.20
N ASP A 303 -13.66 11.48 25.45
CA ASP A 303 -15.07 11.49 25.11
C ASP A 303 -15.33 12.17 23.75
N TYR A 304 -16.59 12.22 23.36
CA TYR A 304 -17.00 12.86 22.11
C TYR A 304 -16.87 14.40 22.16
N ASP A 305 -16.84 15.03 23.34
CA ASP A 305 -16.57 16.47 23.46
C ASP A 305 -15.11 16.79 23.12
N ASP A 306 -14.17 15.99 23.63
CA ASP A 306 -12.75 16.10 23.29
C ASP A 306 -12.53 15.88 21.77
N LEU A 307 -13.25 14.92 21.17
CA LEU A 307 -13.18 14.66 19.73
C LEU A 307 -13.75 15.82 18.90
N ASN A 308 -14.87 16.37 19.31
CA ASN A 308 -15.47 17.55 18.70
C ASN A 308 -14.54 18.77 18.79
N MET A 309 -13.88 18.95 19.95
CA MET A 309 -12.87 19.99 20.15
C MET A 309 -11.69 19.79 19.19
N LEU A 310 -11.19 18.54 19.02
CA LEU A 310 -10.13 18.22 18.08
C LEU A 310 -10.52 18.63 16.66
N PHE A 311 -11.70 18.27 16.19
CA PHE A 311 -12.16 18.61 14.83
C PHE A 311 -12.23 20.13 14.61
N PHE A 312 -12.94 20.87 15.48
CA PHE A 312 -13.36 22.22 15.18
C PHE A 312 -12.55 23.32 15.88
N GLN A 313 -11.76 22.98 16.89
CA GLN A 313 -10.97 23.96 17.63
C GLN A 313 -9.46 23.77 17.48
N VAL A 314 -9.02 22.56 17.07
CA VAL A 314 -7.61 22.27 16.80
C VAL A 314 -7.36 22.27 15.29
N LEU A 315 -8.02 21.39 14.55
CA LEU A 315 -7.72 21.14 13.14
C LEU A 315 -8.27 22.23 12.21
N ALA A 316 -9.47 22.74 12.48
CA ALA A 316 -10.11 23.79 11.69
C ALA A 316 -9.66 25.21 12.07
N ARG A 317 -8.78 25.39 13.06
CA ARG A 317 -8.30 26.70 13.50
C ARG A 317 -6.81 26.84 13.34
N ASP A 318 -6.38 27.94 12.74
CA ASP A 318 -4.98 28.37 12.71
C ASP A 318 -4.40 28.43 14.14
N MET A 319 -3.14 28.07 14.28
CA MET A 319 -2.45 27.98 15.57
C MET A 319 -2.57 29.26 16.41
N ASN A 320 -2.51 30.43 15.75
CA ASN A 320 -2.59 31.73 16.41
C ASN A 320 -3.99 32.04 16.98
N HIS A 321 -5.00 31.33 16.58
CA HIS A 321 -6.39 31.51 17.03
C HIS A 321 -6.85 30.43 18.03
N ARG A 322 -5.94 29.50 18.41
CA ARG A 322 -6.23 28.49 19.43
C ARG A 322 -6.15 29.06 20.83
N THR A 323 -6.96 28.57 21.76
CA THR A 323 -6.89 28.95 23.17
C THR A 323 -5.60 28.39 23.82
N GLN A 324 -5.19 28.97 24.95
CA GLN A 324 -3.97 28.51 25.66
C GLN A 324 -4.07 27.05 26.12
N SER A 325 -5.25 26.59 26.56
CA SER A 325 -5.43 25.18 26.95
C SER A 325 -5.25 24.23 25.78
N ILE A 326 -5.81 24.56 24.62
CA ILE A 326 -5.64 23.77 23.39
C ILE A 326 -4.18 23.77 22.92
N MET A 327 -3.50 24.92 23.02
CA MET A 327 -2.08 25.01 22.67
C MET A 327 -1.19 24.17 23.61
N HIS A 328 -1.57 24.02 24.89
CA HIS A 328 -0.86 23.16 25.81
C HIS A 328 -0.92 21.68 25.39
N ASP A 329 -2.10 21.21 25.01
CA ASP A 329 -2.33 19.78 24.77
C ASP A 329 -2.09 19.34 23.30
N PHE A 330 -2.28 20.27 22.34
CA PHE A 330 -2.29 20.00 20.90
C PHE A 330 -1.42 20.95 20.06
N ALA A 331 -0.39 21.58 20.64
CA ALA A 331 0.50 22.49 19.91
C ALA A 331 1.19 21.85 18.69
N TYR A 332 1.48 20.55 18.78
CA TYR A 332 2.14 19.78 17.73
C TYR A 332 1.19 19.30 16.62
N VAL A 333 -0.14 19.38 16.84
CA VAL A 333 -1.13 18.98 15.83
C VAL A 333 -1.29 20.12 14.81
N PRO A 334 -1.06 19.90 13.51
CA PRO A 334 -1.11 20.94 12.51
C PRO A 334 -2.51 21.50 12.32
N TYR A 335 -2.59 22.74 11.83
CA TYR A 335 -3.81 23.28 11.25
C TYR A 335 -4.05 22.65 9.89
N LEU A 336 -5.26 22.19 9.64
CA LEU A 336 -5.67 21.61 8.37
C LEU A 336 -6.71 22.54 7.73
N ASN A 337 -6.29 23.27 6.71
CA ASN A 337 -7.20 24.07 5.89
C ASN A 337 -7.95 23.12 4.91
N SER A 338 -8.93 22.39 5.45
CA SER A 338 -9.68 21.38 4.71
C SER A 338 -11.15 21.44 5.08
N SER A 339 -12.02 21.43 4.07
CA SER A 339 -13.47 21.34 4.23
C SER A 339 -13.93 20.10 5.02
N LEU A 340 -13.08 19.06 5.08
CA LEU A 340 -13.34 17.86 5.88
C LEU A 340 -13.56 18.20 7.37
N PHE A 341 -12.91 19.26 7.91
CA PHE A 341 -13.01 19.69 9.31
C PHE A 341 -13.88 20.93 9.49
N GLU A 342 -14.61 21.35 8.47
CA GLU A 342 -15.68 22.34 8.65
C GLU A 342 -16.95 21.68 9.15
N VAL A 343 -17.77 22.42 9.90
CA VAL A 343 -19.10 21.96 10.31
C VAL A 343 -19.96 21.86 9.05
N THR A 344 -20.45 20.69 8.74
CA THR A 344 -21.31 20.48 7.57
C THR A 344 -22.68 21.17 7.76
N ASP A 345 -23.39 21.42 6.66
CA ASP A 345 -24.75 21.97 6.72
C ASP A 345 -25.68 21.04 7.52
N LEU A 346 -25.52 19.72 7.36
CA LEU A 346 -26.29 18.73 8.10
C LEU A 346 -25.98 18.77 9.60
N GLU A 347 -24.69 18.79 10.00
CA GLU A 347 -24.30 18.92 11.42
C GLU A 347 -24.79 20.23 12.06
N SER A 348 -24.84 21.32 11.28
CA SER A 348 -25.30 22.60 11.78
C SER A 348 -26.82 22.65 12.05
N LYS A 349 -27.58 21.83 11.31
CA LYS A 349 -29.05 21.77 11.40
C LYS A 349 -29.56 20.63 12.28
N THR A 350 -28.70 19.66 12.62
CA THR A 350 -29.06 18.49 13.41
C THR A 350 -28.18 18.40 14.65
N ILE A 351 -27.35 17.36 14.73
CA ILE A 351 -26.42 17.11 15.83
C ILE A 351 -24.97 17.06 15.39
N LYS A 352 -24.07 17.36 16.30
CA LYS A 352 -22.63 17.10 16.13
C LYS A 352 -22.24 15.86 16.93
N ILE A 353 -21.01 15.37 16.69
CA ILE A 353 -20.52 14.14 17.32
C ILE A 353 -20.56 14.19 18.85
N ASN A 354 -20.44 15.36 19.46
CA ASN A 354 -20.50 15.51 20.91
C ASN A 354 -21.92 15.38 21.52
N SER A 355 -22.97 15.30 20.70
CA SER A 355 -24.31 14.93 21.21
C SER A 355 -24.41 13.44 21.55
N LEU A 356 -23.43 12.60 21.12
CA LEU A 356 -23.47 11.16 21.32
C LEU A 356 -23.22 10.77 22.78
N SER A 357 -24.01 9.78 23.26
CA SER A 357 -23.87 9.24 24.62
C SER A 357 -22.74 8.22 24.71
N GLN A 358 -22.01 8.23 25.85
CA GLN A 358 -21.01 7.20 26.20
C GLN A 358 -21.44 6.30 27.36
N ARG A 359 -22.72 6.28 27.68
CA ARG A 359 -23.23 5.55 28.86
C ARG A 359 -23.28 4.03 28.66
N THR A 360 -23.32 3.58 27.42
CA THR A 360 -23.43 2.17 27.03
C THR A 360 -22.13 1.69 26.40
N GLU A 361 -21.87 0.39 26.54
CA GLU A 361 -20.67 -0.26 25.99
C GLU A 361 -21.05 -1.20 24.84
N LEU A 362 -20.26 -1.20 23.79
CA LEU A 362 -20.43 -2.04 22.62
C LEU A 362 -19.71 -3.38 22.82
N PRO A 363 -20.36 -4.54 22.55
CA PRO A 363 -19.69 -5.83 22.57
C PRO A 363 -18.55 -5.91 21.55
N VAL A 364 -17.38 -6.37 21.98
CA VAL A 364 -16.25 -6.60 21.08
C VAL A 364 -16.51 -7.88 20.28
N LEU A 365 -16.31 -7.83 18.96
CA LEU A 365 -16.50 -8.99 18.09
C LEU A 365 -15.63 -10.17 18.52
N THR A 366 -16.20 -11.37 18.47
CA THR A 366 -15.49 -12.63 18.88
C THR A 366 -14.26 -12.91 18.01
N ASN A 367 -14.28 -12.46 16.74
CA ASN A 367 -13.16 -12.57 15.80
C ASN A 367 -12.36 -11.26 15.67
N SER A 368 -12.54 -10.31 16.59
CA SER A 368 -11.81 -9.05 16.62
C SER A 368 -10.31 -9.29 16.73
N VAL A 369 -9.56 -8.43 16.06
CA VAL A 369 -8.10 -8.34 16.22
C VAL A 369 -7.68 -8.06 17.68
N LEU A 370 -8.57 -7.48 18.50
CA LEU A 370 -8.33 -7.20 19.92
C LEU A 370 -8.37 -8.46 20.80
N GLN A 371 -9.14 -9.49 20.40
CA GLN A 371 -9.28 -10.75 21.14
C GLN A 371 -8.20 -11.78 20.81
N SER A 372 -7.24 -11.47 19.93
CA SER A 372 -6.17 -12.40 19.62
C SER A 372 -5.31 -12.69 20.86
N LYS A 373 -5.00 -13.97 21.11
CA LYS A 373 -4.22 -14.47 22.27
C LYS A 373 -2.87 -13.76 22.50
N LYS A 374 -2.36 -13.04 21.51
CA LYS A 374 -1.13 -12.26 21.60
C LYS A 374 -1.28 -10.92 22.32
N ARG A 375 -2.48 -10.43 22.54
CA ARG A 375 -2.73 -9.09 23.11
C ARG A 375 -3.32 -9.07 24.52
N ASN A 376 -3.61 -10.22 25.13
CA ASN A 376 -4.12 -10.39 26.52
C ASN A 376 -5.32 -9.50 26.91
N LEU A 377 -6.04 -8.92 25.95
CA LEU A 377 -7.26 -8.16 26.21
C LEU A 377 -8.46 -9.12 26.14
N GLN A 378 -8.82 -9.71 27.28
CA GLN A 378 -10.11 -10.40 27.46
C GLN A 378 -11.17 -9.38 27.85
N VAL A 379 -11.44 -8.42 26.99
CA VAL A 379 -12.49 -7.41 27.25
C VAL A 379 -13.68 -7.78 26.37
N ASN A 380 -14.81 -8.03 27.00
CA ASN A 380 -16.04 -8.44 26.30
C ASN A 380 -16.80 -7.24 25.73
N THR A 381 -16.72 -6.09 26.40
CA THR A 381 -17.40 -4.84 26.01
C THR A 381 -16.48 -3.64 26.20
N LEU A 382 -16.67 -2.58 25.42
CA LEU A 382 -15.94 -1.32 25.51
C LEU A 382 -16.87 -0.14 25.17
N PRO A 383 -16.69 1.05 25.78
CA PRO A 383 -17.25 2.28 25.25
C PRO A 383 -16.88 2.45 23.79
N THR A 384 -17.82 2.82 22.93
CA THR A 384 -17.65 2.77 21.47
C THR A 384 -16.46 3.57 20.95
N LEU A 385 -16.20 4.75 21.52
CA LEU A 385 -15.03 5.55 21.14
C LEU A 385 -13.72 4.86 21.52
N GLN A 386 -13.66 4.23 22.70
CA GLN A 386 -12.48 3.46 23.14
C GLN A 386 -12.28 2.22 22.28
N TYR A 387 -13.38 1.53 21.93
CA TYR A 387 -13.32 0.40 21.02
C TYR A 387 -12.77 0.83 19.64
N LEU A 388 -13.28 1.92 19.08
CA LEU A 388 -12.81 2.45 17.80
C LEU A 388 -11.31 2.77 17.84
N PHE A 389 -10.80 3.45 18.87
CA PHE A 389 -9.39 3.78 18.96
C PHE A 389 -8.52 2.54 19.17
N ALA A 390 -8.91 1.62 20.06
CA ALA A 390 -8.20 0.36 20.26
C ALA A 390 -8.16 -0.49 18.98
N PHE A 391 -9.27 -0.55 18.25
CA PHE A 391 -9.37 -1.20 16.95
C PHE A 391 -8.43 -0.57 15.93
N LEU A 392 -8.43 0.74 15.77
CA LEU A 392 -7.55 1.44 14.83
C LEU A 392 -6.07 1.26 15.21
N ASP A 393 -5.73 1.28 16.50
CA ASP A 393 -4.36 1.04 16.98
C ASP A 393 -3.86 -0.40 16.77
N ALA A 394 -4.77 -1.31 16.52
CA ALA A 394 -4.43 -2.70 16.21
C ALA A 394 -3.87 -2.88 14.80
N TYR A 395 -4.09 -1.91 13.93
CA TYR A 395 -3.61 -1.89 12.55
C TYR A 395 -2.44 -0.93 12.38
N ASN A 396 -1.66 -1.15 11.32
CA ASN A 396 -0.57 -0.25 10.94
C ASN A 396 -1.09 0.69 9.84
N PHE A 397 -1.24 1.98 10.16
CA PHE A 397 -1.61 2.99 9.19
C PHE A 397 -0.35 3.59 8.57
N ALA A 398 -0.29 3.65 7.24
CA ALA A 398 0.82 4.26 6.53
C ALA A 398 0.37 4.87 5.21
N SER A 399 1.08 5.90 4.76
CA SER A 399 0.95 6.41 3.40
C SER A 399 1.54 5.41 2.39
N GLU A 400 1.03 5.37 1.17
CA GLU A 400 1.62 4.59 0.08
C GLU A 400 3.11 4.95 -0.10
N GLY A 401 3.94 3.93 -0.32
CA GLY A 401 5.39 4.11 -0.50
C GLY A 401 6.24 4.04 0.77
N SER A 402 5.65 3.89 1.96
CA SER A 402 6.42 3.60 3.16
C SER A 402 6.80 2.12 3.21
N GLU A 403 7.82 1.75 2.47
CA GLU A 403 8.39 0.40 2.46
C GLU A 403 9.34 0.14 3.65
N GLU A 404 9.19 0.82 4.75
CA GLU A 404 9.96 0.56 5.97
C GLU A 404 9.57 -0.78 6.59
N VAL A 405 10.47 -1.35 7.39
CA VAL A 405 10.22 -2.60 8.14
C VAL A 405 8.95 -2.41 8.96
N GLN A 406 7.86 -2.91 8.40
CA GLN A 406 6.56 -2.90 9.07
C GLN A 406 6.61 -3.90 10.21
N ASP A 407 5.98 -3.56 11.32
CA ASP A 407 5.70 -4.53 12.33
C ASP A 407 4.90 -5.68 11.69
N LYS A 408 5.58 -6.81 11.42
CA LYS A 408 4.99 -7.98 10.75
C LYS A 408 3.77 -8.55 11.47
N ALA A 409 3.51 -8.06 12.68
CA ALA A 409 2.39 -8.46 13.51
C ALA A 409 1.10 -7.66 13.22
N LYS A 410 1.19 -6.50 12.52
CA LYS A 410 0.03 -5.64 12.25
C LYS A 410 -0.25 -5.57 10.75
N THR A 411 -1.53 -5.68 10.39
CA THR A 411 -1.98 -5.50 9.01
C THR A 411 -1.94 -4.02 8.62
N LEU A 412 -1.43 -3.73 7.42
CA LEU A 412 -1.35 -2.37 6.88
C LEU A 412 -2.72 -1.89 6.40
N ILE A 413 -3.08 -0.67 6.78
CA ILE A 413 -4.22 0.09 6.24
C ILE A 413 -3.66 1.38 5.65
N ASN A 414 -3.75 1.54 4.35
CA ASN A 414 -3.33 2.73 3.63
C ASN A 414 -4.53 3.51 3.05
N ALA A 415 -4.26 4.65 2.43
CA ALA A 415 -5.29 5.49 1.83
C ALA A 415 -6.12 4.76 0.75
N SER A 416 -5.50 3.86 -0.04
CA SER A 416 -6.22 3.09 -1.06
C SER A 416 -7.18 2.08 -0.46
N VAL A 417 -6.80 1.38 0.63
CA VAL A 417 -7.70 0.47 1.37
C VAL A 417 -8.86 1.25 1.97
N LEU A 418 -8.60 2.43 2.55
CA LEU A 418 -9.67 3.29 3.07
C LEU A 418 -10.59 3.78 1.95
N GLY A 419 -10.04 4.14 0.78
CA GLY A 419 -10.83 4.49 -0.41
C GLY A 419 -11.82 3.41 -0.79
N LEU A 420 -11.40 2.14 -0.84
CA LEU A 420 -12.28 1.00 -1.11
C LEU A 420 -13.37 0.81 -0.04
N ILE A 421 -13.04 1.08 1.22
CA ILE A 421 -14.00 1.02 2.33
C ILE A 421 -15.06 2.11 2.15
N PHE A 422 -14.63 3.35 1.89
CA PHE A 422 -15.52 4.49 1.65
C PHE A 422 -16.38 4.29 0.41
N GLU A 423 -15.83 3.77 -0.68
CA GLU A 423 -16.59 3.42 -1.87
C GLU A 423 -17.71 2.44 -1.55
N LYS A 424 -17.44 1.40 -0.77
CA LYS A 424 -18.46 0.44 -0.36
C LYS A 424 -19.51 1.04 0.57
N ILE A 425 -19.12 1.85 1.52
CA ILE A 425 -20.05 2.48 2.47
C ILE A 425 -20.87 3.58 1.77
N ASN A 426 -20.24 4.40 0.92
CA ASN A 426 -20.89 5.50 0.18
C ASN A 426 -21.65 5.01 -1.07
N GLY A 427 -21.32 3.86 -1.62
CA GLY A 427 -22.00 3.25 -2.78
C GLY A 427 -23.48 2.96 -2.57
N HIS A 428 -23.95 3.17 -1.34
CA HIS A 428 -25.35 3.27 -0.98
C HIS A 428 -26.11 4.42 -1.69
N LYS A 429 -25.43 5.54 -2.01
CA LYS A 429 -25.99 6.60 -2.87
C LYS A 429 -25.64 6.28 -4.33
N ASP A 430 -26.64 6.03 -5.15
CA ASP A 430 -26.51 5.65 -6.56
C ASP A 430 -25.49 6.52 -7.31
N GLY A 431 -24.48 5.87 -7.86
CA GLY A 431 -23.65 6.40 -8.93
C GLY A 431 -22.31 7.04 -8.54
N SER A 432 -21.86 7.00 -7.29
CA SER A 432 -20.49 7.46 -6.99
C SER A 432 -19.46 6.38 -7.35
N VAL A 433 -18.64 6.64 -8.36
CA VAL A 433 -17.51 5.80 -8.76
C VAL A 433 -16.23 6.56 -8.43
N PHE A 434 -15.39 5.99 -7.56
CA PHE A 434 -14.08 6.57 -7.26
C PHE A 434 -13.09 6.24 -8.37
N THR A 435 -12.24 7.20 -8.70
CA THR A 435 -11.15 6.97 -9.65
C THR A 435 -10.17 5.94 -9.06
N PRO A 436 -9.86 4.84 -9.76
CA PRO A 436 -8.93 3.84 -9.26
C PRO A 436 -7.58 4.44 -8.85
N GLY A 437 -7.05 4.03 -7.70
CA GLY A 437 -5.84 4.60 -7.09
C GLY A 437 -4.63 4.64 -8.04
N HIS A 438 -4.44 3.61 -8.88
CA HIS A 438 -3.35 3.58 -9.86
C HIS A 438 -3.46 4.69 -10.92
N ILE A 439 -4.69 5.07 -11.33
CA ILE A 439 -4.93 6.17 -12.27
C ILE A 439 -4.62 7.50 -11.58
N THR A 440 -5.12 7.70 -10.36
CA THR A 440 -4.86 8.91 -9.56
C THR A 440 -3.36 9.07 -9.31
N MET A 441 -2.66 8.01 -8.92
CA MET A 441 -1.21 8.02 -8.71
C MET A 441 -0.45 8.35 -10.00
N PHE A 442 -0.86 7.80 -11.14
CA PHE A 442 -0.27 8.14 -12.43
C PHE A 442 -0.46 9.62 -12.77
N MET A 443 -1.68 10.13 -12.65
CA MET A 443 -2.00 11.54 -12.91
C MET A 443 -1.20 12.49 -12.03
N CYS A 444 -1.16 12.23 -10.71
CA CYS A 444 -0.39 13.04 -9.76
C CYS A 444 1.11 13.01 -10.07
N ARG A 445 1.67 11.83 -10.33
CA ARG A 445 3.09 11.67 -10.66
C ARG A 445 3.47 12.45 -11.93
N GLU A 446 2.67 12.35 -12.97
CA GLU A 446 2.88 13.07 -14.22
C GLU A 446 2.76 14.59 -14.04
N ALA A 447 1.70 15.05 -13.39
CA ALA A 447 1.46 16.46 -13.16
C ALA A 447 2.59 17.10 -12.32
N ILE A 448 2.94 16.49 -11.20
CA ILE A 448 4.01 16.98 -10.31
C ILE A 448 5.36 16.96 -11.03
N THR A 449 5.71 15.86 -11.71
CA THR A 449 6.97 15.73 -12.45
C THR A 449 7.09 16.82 -13.52
N LYS A 450 6.07 17.03 -14.34
CA LYS A 450 6.07 18.08 -15.37
C LYS A 450 6.19 19.47 -14.78
N THR A 451 5.48 19.74 -13.70
CA THR A 451 5.54 21.04 -13.00
C THR A 451 6.92 21.33 -12.44
N ILE A 452 7.55 20.32 -11.80
CA ILE A 452 8.92 20.44 -11.27
C ILE A 452 9.89 20.73 -12.43
N LEU A 453 9.88 19.93 -13.48
CA LEU A 453 10.73 20.14 -14.65
C LEU A 453 10.56 21.55 -15.25
N GLN A 454 9.34 22.03 -15.41
CA GLN A 454 9.06 23.37 -15.90
C GLN A 454 9.61 24.46 -14.98
N LYS A 455 9.43 24.33 -13.64
CA LYS A 455 9.94 25.32 -12.68
C LYS A 455 11.45 25.40 -12.69
N PHE A 456 12.14 24.25 -12.68
CA PHE A 456 13.60 24.22 -12.70
C PHE A 456 14.16 24.72 -14.03
N ASN A 457 13.61 24.27 -15.15
CA ASN A 457 14.01 24.74 -16.48
C ASN A 457 13.84 26.27 -16.61
N LYS A 458 12.72 26.81 -16.10
CA LYS A 458 12.48 28.26 -16.09
C LYS A 458 13.44 29.01 -15.16
N ARG A 459 13.72 28.47 -13.99
CA ARG A 459 14.56 29.13 -12.97
C ARG A 459 16.02 29.20 -13.39
N TYR A 460 16.55 28.08 -13.95
CA TYR A 460 17.97 27.93 -14.22
C TYR A 460 18.33 27.98 -15.72
N GLY A 461 17.34 28.13 -16.61
CA GLY A 461 17.57 28.10 -18.07
C GLY A 461 17.95 26.70 -18.58
N TRP A 462 17.56 25.65 -17.88
CA TRP A 462 17.84 24.26 -18.25
C TRP A 462 16.82 23.73 -19.27
N ASN A 463 17.19 22.63 -19.96
CA ASN A 463 16.31 21.91 -20.89
C ASN A 463 16.18 20.44 -20.45
N CYS A 464 15.92 20.20 -19.16
CA CYS A 464 15.69 18.85 -18.63
C CYS A 464 14.35 18.34 -19.14
N THR A 465 14.33 17.11 -19.64
CA THR A 465 13.13 16.41 -20.11
C THR A 465 12.71 15.28 -19.19
N THR A 466 13.65 14.76 -18.40
CA THR A 466 13.42 13.68 -17.44
C THR A 466 13.79 14.08 -16.03
N ARG A 467 13.28 13.32 -15.03
CA ARG A 467 13.69 13.49 -13.64
C ARG A 467 15.19 13.22 -13.44
N THR A 468 15.73 12.27 -14.18
CA THR A 468 17.16 11.92 -14.11
C THR A 468 18.02 13.07 -14.62
N ASP A 469 17.64 13.72 -15.73
CA ASP A 469 18.34 14.92 -16.23
C ASP A 469 18.37 16.03 -15.19
N LEU A 470 17.23 16.23 -14.52
CA LEU A 470 17.09 17.24 -13.47
C LEU A 470 17.99 16.90 -12.28
N TYR A 471 17.90 15.66 -11.79
CA TYR A 471 18.66 15.21 -10.63
C TYR A 471 20.17 15.36 -10.83
N ASN A 472 20.66 15.03 -12.02
CA ASN A 472 22.09 15.16 -12.38
C ASN A 472 22.58 16.61 -12.48
N ARG A 473 21.68 17.60 -12.51
CA ARG A 473 22.03 19.05 -12.61
C ARG A 473 21.84 19.80 -11.30
N ILE A 474 21.27 19.18 -10.27
CA ILE A 474 21.07 19.82 -8.97
C ILE A 474 22.35 19.70 -8.16
N ASP A 475 23.05 20.83 -8.00
CA ASP A 475 24.24 20.96 -7.15
C ASP A 475 23.87 21.41 -5.73
N ASN A 476 22.85 22.24 -5.58
CA ASN A 476 22.39 22.79 -4.31
C ASN A 476 21.03 22.18 -3.90
N ILE A 477 21.10 21.19 -3.02
CA ILE A 477 19.90 20.46 -2.52
C ILE A 477 18.97 21.37 -1.70
N VAL A 478 19.51 22.34 -0.96
CA VAL A 478 18.72 23.23 -0.11
C VAL A 478 17.84 24.14 -0.98
N GLU A 479 18.42 24.79 -1.99
CA GLU A 479 17.69 25.64 -2.93
C GLU A 479 16.68 24.83 -3.75
N ALA A 480 17.03 23.61 -4.16
CA ALA A 480 16.14 22.70 -4.86
C ALA A 480 14.92 22.33 -4.00
N ASN A 481 15.14 22.04 -2.72
CA ASN A 481 14.05 21.74 -1.79
C ASN A 481 13.14 22.95 -1.54
N GLU A 482 13.69 24.16 -1.41
CA GLU A 482 12.89 25.37 -1.31
C GLU A 482 11.99 25.56 -2.53
N LEU A 483 12.51 25.30 -3.73
CA LEU A 483 11.75 25.44 -4.97
C LEU A 483 10.62 24.41 -5.09
N ILE A 484 10.84 23.20 -4.58
CA ILE A 484 9.84 22.12 -4.52
C ILE A 484 8.80 22.41 -3.44
N ASN A 485 9.21 22.84 -2.25
CA ASN A 485 8.32 23.12 -1.12
C ASN A 485 7.39 24.33 -1.40
N ASN A 486 7.77 25.20 -2.34
CA ASN A 486 6.93 26.30 -2.83
C ASN A 486 5.97 25.89 -3.98
N LEU A 487 5.74 24.60 -4.18
CA LEU A 487 4.69 24.12 -5.10
C LEU A 487 3.33 24.19 -4.40
N HIS A 488 2.37 24.82 -5.06
CA HIS A 488 0.98 24.78 -4.65
C HIS A 488 0.27 23.67 -5.41
N ILE A 489 -0.38 22.79 -4.68
CA ILE A 489 -1.17 21.68 -5.22
C ILE A 489 -2.64 22.02 -4.97
N CYS A 490 -3.46 21.98 -5.99
CA CYS A 490 -4.90 22.19 -5.92
C CYS A 490 -5.61 21.00 -6.53
N ASP A 491 -6.56 20.43 -5.81
CA ASP A 491 -7.53 19.51 -6.37
C ASP A 491 -8.81 20.32 -6.69
N PRO A 492 -9.13 20.52 -8.00
CA PRO A 492 -10.28 21.33 -8.39
C PRO A 492 -11.62 20.61 -8.23
N ALA A 493 -11.61 19.33 -7.87
CA ALA A 493 -12.79 18.50 -7.71
C ALA A 493 -13.29 18.40 -6.23
N VAL A 494 -12.62 19.11 -5.32
CA VAL A 494 -12.99 19.19 -3.89
C VAL A 494 -13.81 20.44 -3.64
#